data_c51728374ba69999f4df5a2591504816
#
_entry.id   c51728374ba69999f4df5a2591504816
#
_cell.length_a   1.000
_cell.length_b   1.000
_cell.length_c   1.000
_cell.angle_alpha   90.00
_cell.angle_beta   90.00
_cell.angle_gamma   90.00
#
_symmetry.space_group_name_H-M   'P 1'
#
loop_
_entity.id
_entity.type
_entity.pdbx_description
1 polymer ?
#
loop_
_entity_poly.entity_id
_entity_poly.type
_entity_poly.pdbx_seq_one_letter_code
_entity_poly.pdbx_strand_id
1 'polypeptide(L)'
;MKRPRDYRSLVPELRDDLLAAQIDTRKLAKFSVAVIVTGVPTAGRTETVNKLIEWLDPKYVTVRAFGEDDEDDEYPVMWRYWRALPAFGRIAFYFWGWYGDYMHSALDDSHQAKRRTVRQLERIRRLEAMLSADGVRVVKIHLDLDADTQRKRLKKLRADKLTRWRVTDDDLRLARHHKAVRKAIERCLAASEQRAARWNLIEGADEDYREVRAGEVVRDEMLLGLERAQKTAQVRASKVAKVAPLPRPRIPKVTDDEYDDELERLQARLALLTRRAKFRKYGLVLAFEGMDAAGKGGAIRRITHALDARQYQVVPVSAPTAEERSYPYLWRFWRDVPARGHIAIFDRSWYGRVLVERVRGFAAPADWRRAYDEICEFERELLEHDLIVAKFWLQVSKAEQLRRFKERDEDKLKRFKVDPEDWANRTLYDAYQAAAGEMVMRTNTRQARWHVVPADDKKSARLHILQTLCETIEQGLSG
;
A
#
# COMPACT_ATOMS: atom_id res chain seq x y z
N MET A 1 -32.45 13.96 12.96
CA MET A 1 -32.89 13.79 11.57
C MET A 1 -34.28 13.13 11.58
N LYS A 2 -35.27 13.65 10.84
CA LYS A 2 -36.60 13.01 10.77
C LYS A 2 -36.41 11.68 9.99
N ARG A 3 -36.96 10.58 10.52
CA ARG A 3 -36.99 9.26 9.85
C ARG A 3 -37.84 9.38 8.59
N PRO A 4 -37.49 8.67 7.49
CA PRO A 4 -38.36 8.60 6.32
C PRO A 4 -39.75 8.09 6.75
N ARG A 5 -40.79 8.80 6.36
CA ARG A 5 -42.18 8.40 6.71
C ARG A 5 -42.69 7.29 5.78
N ASP A 6 -42.13 7.17 4.60
CA ASP A 6 -42.56 6.22 3.57
C ASP A 6 -41.36 5.61 2.86
N TYR A 7 -40.76 4.58 3.50
CA TYR A 7 -39.66 3.79 2.92
C TYR A 7 -40.02 3.18 1.55
N ARG A 8 -41.27 2.71 1.39
CA ARG A 8 -41.64 1.98 0.18
C ARG A 8 -41.66 2.88 -1.06
N SER A 9 -41.99 4.13 -0.91
CA SER A 9 -41.97 5.09 -2.02
C SER A 9 -40.53 5.54 -2.41
N LEU A 10 -39.59 5.54 -1.45
CA LEU A 10 -38.20 5.98 -1.68
C LEU A 10 -37.31 4.89 -2.32
N VAL A 11 -37.58 3.63 -2.04
CA VAL A 11 -36.70 2.53 -2.47
C VAL A 11 -36.59 2.39 -3.99
N PRO A 12 -37.67 2.45 -4.81
CA PRO A 12 -37.55 2.29 -6.26
C PRO A 12 -36.60 3.32 -6.87
N GLU A 13 -36.79 4.60 -6.56
CA GLU A 13 -35.97 5.71 -7.07
C GLU A 13 -34.52 5.57 -6.61
N LEU A 14 -34.28 5.27 -5.33
CA LEU A 14 -32.93 5.08 -4.78
C LEU A 14 -32.20 3.90 -5.44
N ARG A 15 -32.89 2.81 -5.75
CA ARG A 15 -32.30 1.65 -6.46
C ARG A 15 -31.90 2.01 -7.87
N ASP A 16 -32.75 2.72 -8.60
CA ASP A 16 -32.46 3.18 -9.96
C ASP A 16 -31.26 4.12 -9.97
N ASP A 17 -31.18 5.07 -9.03
CA ASP A 17 -30.06 5.99 -8.86
C ASP A 17 -28.76 5.25 -8.54
N LEU A 18 -28.79 4.29 -7.59
CA LEU A 18 -27.65 3.49 -7.19
C LEU A 18 -27.09 2.69 -8.36
N LEU A 19 -27.98 2.02 -9.10
CA LEU A 19 -27.58 1.20 -10.25
C LEU A 19 -27.04 2.08 -11.40
N ALA A 20 -27.65 3.22 -11.67
CA ALA A 20 -27.14 4.18 -12.65
C ALA A 20 -25.75 4.71 -12.27
N ALA A 21 -25.57 5.14 -11.02
CA ALA A 21 -24.28 5.61 -10.52
C ALA A 21 -23.20 4.51 -10.56
N GLN A 22 -23.55 3.26 -10.27
CA GLN A 22 -22.63 2.12 -10.41
C GLN A 22 -22.21 1.87 -11.85
N ILE A 23 -23.18 1.91 -12.79
CA ILE A 23 -22.90 1.74 -14.23
C ILE A 23 -21.95 2.83 -14.73
N ASP A 24 -22.17 4.08 -14.35
CA ASP A 24 -21.34 5.20 -14.76
C ASP A 24 -19.95 5.15 -14.11
N THR A 25 -19.85 4.75 -12.84
CA THR A 25 -18.59 4.50 -12.16
C THR A 25 -17.77 3.43 -12.88
N ARG A 26 -18.42 2.35 -13.30
CA ARG A 26 -17.79 1.27 -14.07
C ARG A 26 -17.32 1.71 -15.45
N LYS A 27 -18.16 2.46 -16.18
CA LYS A 27 -17.81 2.95 -17.53
C LYS A 27 -16.63 3.92 -17.49
N LEU A 28 -16.61 4.80 -16.49
CA LEU A 28 -15.53 5.77 -16.32
C LEU A 28 -14.22 5.11 -15.88
N ALA A 29 -14.28 4.13 -14.96
CA ALA A 29 -13.16 3.35 -14.41
C ALA A 29 -11.94 4.19 -13.98
N LYS A 30 -12.17 5.37 -13.40
CA LYS A 30 -11.13 6.27 -12.89
C LYS A 30 -11.03 6.31 -11.36
N PHE A 31 -11.96 5.71 -10.68
CA PHE A 31 -11.99 5.59 -9.23
C PHE A 31 -12.72 4.31 -8.82
N SER A 32 -12.53 3.92 -7.57
CA SER A 32 -13.26 2.82 -6.93
C SER A 32 -13.91 3.29 -5.63
N VAL A 33 -14.83 2.50 -5.08
CA VAL A 33 -15.54 2.81 -3.85
C VAL A 33 -15.27 1.73 -2.81
N ALA A 34 -14.70 2.11 -1.67
CA ALA A 34 -14.42 1.26 -0.53
C ALA A 34 -15.34 1.64 0.62
N VAL A 35 -16.38 0.85 0.86
CA VAL A 35 -17.40 1.10 1.89
C VAL A 35 -17.06 0.31 3.14
N ILE A 36 -16.73 0.99 4.22
CA ILE A 36 -16.47 0.39 5.53
C ILE A 36 -17.73 0.47 6.36
N VAL A 37 -18.24 -0.68 6.76
CA VAL A 37 -19.46 -0.78 7.59
C VAL A 37 -19.08 -1.28 8.98
N THR A 38 -19.25 -0.42 9.97
CA THR A 38 -18.98 -0.69 11.38
C THR A 38 -20.26 -0.62 12.21
N GLY A 39 -20.21 -1.07 13.44
CA GLY A 39 -21.35 -1.02 14.36
C GLY A 39 -21.24 -2.10 15.44
N VAL A 40 -21.96 -1.90 16.54
CA VAL A 40 -22.03 -2.89 17.62
C VAL A 40 -22.73 -4.19 17.15
N PRO A 41 -22.55 -5.31 17.83
CA PRO A 41 -23.30 -6.55 17.54
C PRO A 41 -24.79 -6.29 17.40
N THR A 42 -25.44 -6.90 16.41
CA THR A 42 -26.85 -6.75 16.07
C THR A 42 -27.32 -5.37 15.60
N ALA A 43 -26.41 -4.44 15.30
CA ALA A 43 -26.78 -3.15 14.71
C ALA A 43 -27.31 -3.26 13.27
N GLY A 44 -27.16 -4.42 12.61
CA GLY A 44 -27.70 -4.68 11.27
C GLY A 44 -26.68 -4.52 10.14
N ARG A 45 -25.40 -4.68 10.44
CA ARG A 45 -24.32 -4.57 9.43
C ARG A 45 -24.51 -5.50 8.24
N THR A 46 -24.71 -6.78 8.50
CA THR A 46 -24.88 -7.81 7.45
C THR A 46 -26.14 -7.58 6.64
N GLU A 47 -27.23 -7.28 7.32
CA GLU A 47 -28.55 -7.01 6.72
C GLU A 47 -28.44 -5.80 5.76
N THR A 48 -27.81 -4.71 6.22
CA THR A 48 -27.61 -3.49 5.41
C THR A 48 -26.74 -3.79 4.18
N VAL A 49 -25.60 -4.48 4.35
CA VAL A 49 -24.72 -4.81 3.22
C VAL A 49 -25.43 -5.72 2.21
N ASN A 50 -26.14 -6.74 2.68
CA ASN A 50 -26.92 -7.63 1.80
C ASN A 50 -28.00 -6.86 1.02
N LYS A 51 -28.69 -5.92 1.65
CA LYS A 51 -29.68 -5.08 1.00
C LYS A 51 -29.05 -4.18 -0.08
N LEU A 52 -27.91 -3.56 0.22
CA LEU A 52 -27.19 -2.75 -0.77
C LEU A 52 -26.71 -3.58 -1.96
N ILE A 53 -26.26 -4.81 -1.74
CA ILE A 53 -25.87 -5.73 -2.83
C ILE A 53 -27.09 -6.12 -3.67
N GLU A 54 -28.26 -6.29 -3.08
CA GLU A 54 -29.51 -6.54 -3.80
C GLU A 54 -29.90 -5.37 -4.73
N TRP A 55 -29.55 -4.13 -4.33
CA TRP A 55 -29.84 -2.92 -5.09
C TRP A 55 -28.78 -2.56 -6.13
N LEU A 56 -27.63 -3.24 -6.14
CA LEU A 56 -26.51 -3.07 -7.05
C LEU A 56 -26.35 -4.28 -7.96
N ASP A 57 -25.57 -4.16 -9.04
CA ASP A 57 -25.11 -5.33 -9.81
C ASP A 57 -23.98 -6.05 -9.04
N PRO A 58 -24.21 -7.26 -8.51
CA PRO A 58 -23.24 -7.96 -7.67
C PRO A 58 -21.96 -8.37 -8.41
N LYS A 59 -21.95 -8.39 -9.75
CA LYS A 59 -20.76 -8.70 -10.54
C LYS A 59 -19.62 -7.68 -10.33
N TYR A 60 -19.95 -6.46 -9.90
CA TYR A 60 -19.00 -5.37 -9.68
C TYR A 60 -18.85 -5.00 -8.21
N VAL A 61 -19.37 -5.84 -7.33
CA VAL A 61 -19.30 -5.69 -5.88
C VAL A 61 -18.48 -6.81 -5.29
N THR A 62 -17.64 -6.49 -4.32
CA THR A 62 -16.93 -7.49 -3.49
C THR A 62 -17.25 -7.24 -2.03
N VAL A 63 -17.27 -8.30 -1.23
CA VAL A 63 -17.42 -8.20 0.23
C VAL A 63 -16.23 -8.87 0.89
N ARG A 64 -15.67 -8.23 1.89
CA ARG A 64 -14.55 -8.73 2.69
C ARG A 64 -14.82 -8.54 4.18
N ALA A 65 -14.55 -9.59 4.93
CA ALA A 65 -14.40 -9.53 6.37
C ALA A 65 -12.96 -9.97 6.68
N PHE A 66 -12.28 -9.24 7.54
CA PHE A 66 -10.93 -9.60 7.99
C PHE A 66 -11.07 -10.21 9.39
N GLY A 67 -10.63 -11.47 9.55
CA GLY A 67 -10.61 -12.20 10.81
C GLY A 67 -9.33 -11.98 11.60
N GLU A 68 -9.33 -12.42 12.87
CA GLU A 68 -8.11 -12.47 13.71
C GLU A 68 -7.17 -13.60 13.29
N ASP A 69 -7.71 -14.69 12.70
CA ASP A 69 -6.99 -15.91 12.36
C ASP A 69 -6.50 -15.94 10.89
N ASP A 70 -6.54 -14.81 10.20
CA ASP A 70 -5.95 -14.74 8.85
C ASP A 70 -4.43 -14.97 8.98
N GLU A 71 -3.88 -15.93 8.22
CA GLU A 71 -2.46 -16.35 8.15
C GLU A 71 -1.48 -15.21 7.82
N ASP A 72 -1.93 -13.98 7.98
CA ASP A 72 -1.27 -12.75 7.54
C ASP A 72 -0.24 -12.20 8.55
N ASP A 73 0.01 -12.90 9.67
CA ASP A 73 1.02 -12.48 10.66
C ASP A 73 2.45 -12.45 10.10
N GLU A 74 2.68 -13.11 8.96
CA GLU A 74 3.96 -13.08 8.24
C GLU A 74 4.17 -11.83 7.37
N TYR A 75 3.08 -11.05 7.13
CA TYR A 75 3.08 -9.86 6.28
C TYR A 75 2.78 -8.58 7.08
N PRO A 76 3.21 -7.38 6.59
CA PRO A 76 2.83 -6.11 7.20
C PRO A 76 1.30 -5.96 7.33
N VAL A 77 0.85 -5.39 8.44
CA VAL A 77 -0.59 -5.24 8.75
C VAL A 77 -1.40 -4.63 7.59
N MET A 78 -0.84 -3.65 6.88
CA MET A 78 -1.53 -3.00 5.77
C MET A 78 -1.57 -3.83 4.48
N TRP A 79 -0.74 -4.86 4.35
CA TRP A 79 -0.65 -5.70 3.16
C TRP A 79 -2.00 -6.31 2.76
N ARG A 80 -2.74 -6.90 3.69
CA ARG A 80 -4.06 -7.51 3.44
C ARG A 80 -5.10 -6.50 2.93
N TYR A 81 -5.05 -5.27 3.44
CA TYR A 81 -5.99 -4.22 3.01
C TYR A 81 -5.66 -3.70 1.61
N TRP A 82 -4.38 -3.51 1.30
CA TRP A 82 -3.95 -3.12 -0.04
C TRP A 82 -4.31 -4.17 -1.08
N ARG A 83 -4.11 -5.45 -0.79
CA ARG A 83 -4.49 -6.55 -1.69
C ARG A 83 -5.99 -6.70 -1.90
N ALA A 84 -6.78 -6.31 -0.92
CA ALA A 84 -8.23 -6.39 -0.96
C ALA A 84 -8.90 -5.17 -1.61
N LEU A 85 -8.15 -4.16 -2.05
CA LEU A 85 -8.73 -2.96 -2.68
C LEU A 85 -9.52 -3.32 -3.94
N PRO A 86 -10.66 -2.63 -4.19
CA PRO A 86 -11.38 -2.80 -5.45
C PRO A 86 -10.65 -2.09 -6.60
N ALA A 87 -10.62 -2.72 -7.76
CA ALA A 87 -10.17 -2.07 -8.98
C ALA A 87 -11.07 -0.86 -9.31
N PHE A 88 -10.52 0.14 -10.00
CA PHE A 88 -11.30 1.28 -10.45
C PHE A 88 -12.53 0.84 -11.26
N GLY A 89 -13.66 1.47 -11.02
CA GLY A 89 -14.95 1.07 -11.55
C GLY A 89 -15.70 0.02 -10.69
N ARG A 90 -15.14 -0.43 -9.56
CA ARG A 90 -15.74 -1.43 -8.66
C ARG A 90 -16.03 -0.88 -7.27
N ILE A 91 -16.89 -1.59 -6.55
CA ILE A 91 -17.28 -1.31 -5.17
C ILE A 91 -16.85 -2.47 -4.27
N ALA A 92 -16.30 -2.18 -3.11
CA ALA A 92 -16.04 -3.18 -2.08
C ALA A 92 -16.71 -2.78 -0.75
N PHE A 93 -17.35 -3.74 -0.09
CA PHE A 93 -17.84 -3.60 1.28
C PHE A 93 -16.90 -4.34 2.23
N TYR A 94 -16.51 -3.63 3.30
CA TYR A 94 -15.62 -4.16 4.33
C TYR A 94 -16.33 -4.13 5.69
N PHE A 95 -16.44 -5.29 6.32
CA PHE A 95 -16.88 -5.35 7.71
C PHE A 95 -15.72 -4.96 8.61
N TRP A 96 -15.85 -3.85 9.32
CA TRP A 96 -14.81 -3.19 10.11
C TRP A 96 -13.60 -2.69 9.29
N GLY A 97 -13.22 -3.38 8.21
CA GLY A 97 -12.06 -3.06 7.40
C GLY A 97 -10.81 -2.92 8.27
N TRP A 98 -10.01 -1.91 8.02
CA TRP A 98 -8.80 -1.59 8.80
C TRP A 98 -9.07 -1.01 10.19
N TYR A 99 -10.32 -0.92 10.62
CA TYR A 99 -10.71 -0.54 11.99
C TYR A 99 -10.86 -1.75 12.92
N GLY A 100 -10.84 -2.98 12.40
CA GLY A 100 -11.00 -4.20 13.19
C GLY A 100 -9.96 -4.31 14.30
N ASP A 101 -8.68 -4.25 13.96
CA ASP A 101 -7.55 -4.33 14.90
C ASP A 101 -7.59 -3.24 15.97
N TYR A 102 -8.08 -2.03 15.61
CA TYR A 102 -8.31 -0.97 16.58
C TYR A 102 -9.34 -1.38 17.62
N MET A 103 -10.45 -1.95 17.20
CA MET A 103 -11.54 -2.31 18.12
C MET A 103 -11.14 -3.38 19.12
N HIS A 104 -10.37 -4.38 18.68
CA HIS A 104 -9.82 -5.40 19.59
C HIS A 104 -8.89 -4.79 20.64
N SER A 105 -8.03 -3.87 20.24
CA SER A 105 -7.07 -3.20 21.13
C SER A 105 -7.70 -2.15 22.04
N ALA A 106 -8.79 -1.50 21.60
CA ALA A 106 -9.37 -0.35 22.30
C ALA A 106 -10.15 -0.72 23.57
N LEU A 107 -10.44 -1.99 23.79
CA LEU A 107 -11.08 -2.52 25.00
C LEU A 107 -10.07 -2.88 26.09
N ASP A 108 -8.79 -2.91 25.78
CA ASP A 108 -7.71 -3.06 26.76
C ASP A 108 -7.34 -1.67 27.32
N ASP A 109 -7.45 -1.51 28.64
CA ASP A 109 -7.18 -0.25 29.35
C ASP A 109 -5.70 -0.04 29.70
N SER A 110 -4.82 -0.98 29.34
CA SER A 110 -3.40 -0.88 29.61
C SER A 110 -2.75 0.34 28.93
N HIS A 111 -1.69 0.87 29.51
CA HIS A 111 -0.92 1.97 28.92
C HIS A 111 -0.35 1.62 27.54
N GLN A 112 0.03 0.35 27.34
CA GLN A 112 0.57 -0.14 26.08
C GLN A 112 -0.51 -0.17 24.99
N ALA A 113 -1.71 -0.66 25.32
CA ALA A 113 -2.85 -0.67 24.40
C ALA A 113 -3.27 0.75 23.99
N LYS A 114 -3.29 1.71 24.92
CA LYS A 114 -3.59 3.12 24.61
C LYS A 114 -2.60 3.75 23.62
N ARG A 115 -1.29 3.46 23.76
CA ARG A 115 -0.27 3.91 22.80
C ARG A 115 -0.43 3.22 21.44
N ARG A 116 -0.75 1.92 21.44
CA ARG A 116 -0.99 1.13 20.22
C ARG A 116 -2.19 1.67 19.45
N THR A 117 -3.31 1.94 20.12
CA THR A 117 -4.53 2.48 19.48
C THR A 117 -4.31 3.85 18.83
N VAL A 118 -3.55 4.75 19.46
CA VAL A 118 -3.22 6.06 18.85
C VAL A 118 -2.42 5.86 17.55
N ARG A 119 -1.37 5.02 17.57
CA ARG A 119 -0.56 4.73 16.39
C ARG A 119 -1.39 4.07 15.27
N GLN A 120 -2.29 3.16 15.63
CA GLN A 120 -3.21 2.53 14.66
C GLN A 120 -4.10 3.55 13.96
N LEU A 121 -4.70 4.48 14.71
CA LEU A 121 -5.56 5.52 14.12
C LEU A 121 -4.78 6.49 13.22
N GLU A 122 -3.56 6.85 13.60
CA GLU A 122 -2.70 7.66 12.73
C GLU A 122 -2.33 6.93 11.43
N ARG A 123 -2.04 5.64 11.52
CA ARG A 123 -1.78 4.76 10.36
C ARG A 123 -3.01 4.70 9.45
N ILE A 124 -4.19 4.47 10.01
CA ILE A 124 -5.46 4.45 9.26
C ILE A 124 -5.71 5.79 8.56
N ARG A 125 -5.51 6.91 9.24
CA ARG A 125 -5.69 8.24 8.64
C ARG A 125 -4.77 8.46 7.44
N ARG A 126 -3.51 8.03 7.53
CA ARG A 126 -2.56 8.13 6.41
C ARG A 126 -2.95 7.21 5.26
N LEU A 127 -3.36 5.97 5.54
CA LEU A 127 -3.88 5.05 4.53
C LEU A 127 -5.08 5.66 3.79
N GLU A 128 -6.10 6.14 4.50
CA GLU A 128 -7.28 6.73 3.88
C GLU A 128 -6.96 7.99 3.06
N ALA A 129 -6.01 8.80 3.51
CA ALA A 129 -5.55 9.98 2.77
C ALA A 129 -4.86 9.58 1.45
N MET A 130 -3.97 8.58 1.48
CA MET A 130 -3.31 8.04 0.29
C MET A 130 -4.34 7.43 -0.68
N LEU A 131 -5.22 6.57 -0.19
CA LEU A 131 -6.26 5.93 -1.01
C LEU A 131 -7.18 6.98 -1.66
N SER A 132 -7.62 7.98 -0.89
CA SER A 132 -8.48 9.05 -1.41
C SER A 132 -7.78 9.92 -2.46
N ALA A 133 -6.47 10.14 -2.31
CA ALA A 133 -5.67 10.90 -3.27
C ALA A 133 -5.42 10.10 -4.57
N ASP A 134 -5.35 8.78 -4.48
CA ASP A 134 -5.14 7.85 -5.59
C ASP A 134 -6.46 7.32 -6.21
N GLY A 135 -7.60 7.97 -5.93
CA GLY A 135 -8.85 7.66 -6.60
C GLY A 135 -9.69 6.57 -5.92
N VAL A 136 -9.43 6.19 -4.67
CA VAL A 136 -10.34 5.35 -3.90
C VAL A 136 -11.28 6.22 -3.07
N ARG A 137 -12.59 6.15 -3.32
CA ARG A 137 -13.60 6.78 -2.48
C ARG A 137 -13.83 5.94 -1.23
N VAL A 138 -13.27 6.39 -0.13
CA VAL A 138 -13.45 5.73 1.17
C VAL A 138 -14.74 6.25 1.81
N VAL A 139 -15.72 5.38 1.94
CA VAL A 139 -17.05 5.65 2.53
C VAL A 139 -17.12 4.95 3.87
N LYS A 140 -17.36 5.70 4.94
CA LYS A 140 -17.40 5.13 6.29
C LYS A 140 -18.81 5.24 6.85
N ILE A 141 -19.40 4.10 7.19
CA ILE A 141 -20.73 3.98 7.78
C ILE A 141 -20.60 3.34 9.16
N HIS A 142 -21.13 4.01 10.17
CA HIS A 142 -21.26 3.45 11.50
C HIS A 142 -22.75 3.30 11.87
N LEU A 143 -23.14 2.05 12.14
CA LEU A 143 -24.50 1.73 12.59
C LEU A 143 -24.55 1.79 14.12
N ASP A 144 -25.19 2.82 14.66
CA ASP A 144 -25.36 2.99 16.11
C ASP A 144 -26.58 2.21 16.62
N LEU A 145 -26.48 1.64 17.81
CA LEU A 145 -27.56 0.92 18.46
C LEU A 145 -27.44 1.07 19.98
N ASP A 146 -28.55 1.41 20.62
CA ASP A 146 -28.62 1.51 22.06
C ASP A 146 -28.54 0.13 22.77
N ALA A 147 -28.09 0.16 24.04
CA ALA A 147 -27.85 -1.06 24.80
C ALA A 147 -29.11 -1.92 25.02
N ASP A 148 -30.28 -1.31 25.15
CA ASP A 148 -31.52 -2.04 25.42
C ASP A 148 -32.00 -2.76 24.17
N THR A 149 -31.98 -2.09 23.03
CA THR A 149 -32.29 -2.67 21.73
C THR A 149 -31.29 -3.78 21.37
N GLN A 150 -29.99 -3.57 21.62
CA GLN A 150 -28.97 -4.60 21.43
C GLN A 150 -29.26 -5.85 22.25
N ARG A 151 -29.54 -5.70 23.55
CA ARG A 151 -29.86 -6.82 24.44
C ARG A 151 -31.11 -7.58 24.00
N LYS A 152 -32.18 -6.86 23.62
CA LYS A 152 -33.43 -7.46 23.13
C LYS A 152 -33.19 -8.28 21.86
N ARG A 153 -32.40 -7.76 20.88
CA ARG A 153 -32.06 -8.46 19.64
C ARG A 153 -31.23 -9.69 19.89
N LEU A 154 -30.17 -9.59 20.71
CA LEU A 154 -29.35 -10.76 21.09
C LEU A 154 -30.16 -11.85 21.76
N LYS A 155 -31.05 -11.49 22.70
CA LYS A 155 -31.95 -12.43 23.36
C LYS A 155 -32.86 -13.16 22.36
N LYS A 156 -33.45 -12.41 21.42
CA LYS A 156 -34.31 -12.97 20.36
C LYS A 156 -33.54 -13.94 19.48
N LEU A 157 -32.36 -13.56 18.99
CA LEU A 157 -31.53 -14.42 18.13
C LEU A 157 -31.11 -15.71 18.83
N ARG A 158 -30.75 -15.66 20.13
CA ARG A 158 -30.37 -16.84 20.91
C ARG A 158 -31.52 -17.79 21.19
N ALA A 159 -32.73 -17.27 21.36
CA ALA A 159 -33.91 -18.05 21.65
C ALA A 159 -34.38 -18.88 20.44
N ASP A 160 -34.11 -18.41 19.24
CA ASP A 160 -34.52 -19.09 18.00
C ASP A 160 -33.44 -20.09 17.55
N LYS A 161 -33.83 -21.36 17.35
CA LYS A 161 -32.96 -22.45 16.90
C LYS A 161 -32.33 -22.19 15.53
N LEU A 162 -32.99 -21.41 14.66
CA LEU A 162 -32.53 -21.12 13.30
C LEU A 162 -31.54 -19.96 13.26
N THR A 163 -31.48 -19.13 14.31
CA THR A 163 -30.63 -17.91 14.31
C THR A 163 -29.60 -17.87 15.42
N ARG A 164 -29.69 -18.75 16.44
CA ARG A 164 -28.76 -18.75 17.60
C ARG A 164 -27.29 -18.89 17.23
N TRP A 165 -26.97 -19.54 16.13
CA TRP A 165 -25.62 -19.70 15.60
C TRP A 165 -24.98 -18.39 15.14
N ARG A 166 -25.79 -17.34 14.93
CA ARG A 166 -25.33 -15.99 14.54
C ARG A 166 -24.78 -15.18 15.72
N VAL A 167 -24.94 -15.68 16.94
CA VAL A 167 -24.49 -14.97 18.15
C VAL A 167 -23.25 -15.69 18.69
N THR A 168 -22.10 -15.03 18.57
CA THR A 168 -20.83 -15.52 19.06
C THR A 168 -20.60 -15.15 20.54
N ASP A 169 -19.64 -15.80 21.19
CA ASP A 169 -19.23 -15.43 22.56
C ASP A 169 -18.67 -14.01 22.61
N ASP A 170 -18.01 -13.57 21.53
CA ASP A 170 -17.50 -12.21 21.40
C ASP A 170 -18.64 -11.18 21.34
N ASP A 171 -19.71 -11.44 20.58
CA ASP A 171 -20.90 -10.57 20.57
C ASP A 171 -21.49 -10.41 21.97
N LEU A 172 -21.50 -11.48 22.75
CA LEU A 172 -22.01 -11.46 24.13
C LEU A 172 -21.06 -10.70 25.06
N ARG A 173 -19.75 -10.82 24.86
CA ARG A 173 -18.72 -10.09 25.60
C ARG A 173 -18.85 -8.57 25.32
N LEU A 174 -18.91 -8.20 24.05
CA LEU A 174 -19.06 -6.81 23.62
C LEU A 174 -20.36 -6.17 24.15
N ALA A 175 -21.47 -6.92 24.12
CA ALA A 175 -22.74 -6.43 24.62
C ALA A 175 -22.75 -6.24 26.14
N ARG A 176 -22.07 -7.09 26.90
CA ARG A 176 -21.89 -6.90 28.36
C ARG A 176 -21.12 -5.64 28.69
N HIS A 177 -20.18 -5.25 27.84
CA HIS A 177 -19.33 -4.08 27.99
C HIS A 177 -19.77 -2.89 27.08
N HIS A 178 -21.04 -2.83 26.70
CA HIS A 178 -21.59 -1.87 25.72
C HIS A 178 -21.09 -0.43 25.95
N LYS A 179 -21.08 0.07 27.19
CA LYS A 179 -20.64 1.43 27.52
C LYS A 179 -19.16 1.67 27.18
N ALA A 180 -18.29 0.70 27.45
CA ALA A 180 -16.87 0.78 27.14
C ALA A 180 -16.63 0.69 25.63
N VAL A 181 -17.33 -0.24 24.96
CA VAL A 181 -17.31 -0.40 23.49
C VAL A 181 -17.74 0.89 22.81
N ARG A 182 -18.86 1.48 23.23
CA ARG A 182 -19.37 2.74 22.67
C ARG A 182 -18.34 3.87 22.83
N LYS A 183 -17.75 4.02 24.01
CA LYS A 183 -16.69 5.02 24.26
C LYS A 183 -15.46 4.80 23.37
N ALA A 184 -15.08 3.54 23.13
CA ALA A 184 -13.98 3.21 22.22
C ALA A 184 -14.34 3.60 20.76
N ILE A 185 -15.54 3.29 20.33
CA ILE A 185 -16.08 3.69 19.01
C ILE A 185 -16.09 5.21 18.86
N GLU A 186 -16.65 5.96 19.82
CA GLU A 186 -16.69 7.42 19.79
C GLU A 186 -15.29 8.03 19.66
N ARG A 187 -14.30 7.50 20.37
CA ARG A 187 -12.88 7.90 20.24
C ARG A 187 -12.34 7.60 18.84
N CYS A 188 -12.66 6.42 18.29
CA CYS A 188 -12.25 6.02 16.95
C CYS A 188 -12.82 6.97 15.89
N LEU A 189 -14.12 7.21 15.92
CA LEU A 189 -14.82 8.09 14.99
C LEU A 189 -14.22 9.50 15.02
N ALA A 190 -14.08 10.08 16.23
CA ALA A 190 -13.51 11.42 16.38
C ALA A 190 -12.07 11.53 15.90
N ALA A 191 -11.22 10.54 16.23
CA ALA A 191 -9.80 10.57 15.90
C ALA A 191 -9.52 10.25 14.42
N SER A 192 -10.40 9.53 13.74
CA SER A 192 -10.25 9.14 12.33
C SER A 192 -11.15 9.94 11.38
N GLU A 193 -11.84 10.97 11.86
CA GLU A 193 -12.62 11.85 10.99
C GLU A 193 -11.72 12.63 10.04
N GLN A 194 -12.02 12.58 8.73
CA GLN A 194 -11.26 13.28 7.70
C GLN A 194 -12.21 13.87 6.65
N ARG A 195 -11.85 15.05 6.11
CA ARG A 195 -12.64 15.70 5.07
C ARG A 195 -12.84 14.82 3.82
N ALA A 196 -11.85 14.01 3.48
CA ALA A 196 -11.87 13.13 2.30
C ALA A 196 -12.62 11.81 2.56
N ALA A 197 -12.76 11.40 3.82
CA ALA A 197 -13.41 10.16 4.24
C ALA A 197 -14.15 10.42 5.56
N ARG A 198 -15.37 10.92 5.47
CA ARG A 198 -16.22 11.27 6.64
C ARG A 198 -16.95 10.05 7.16
N TRP A 199 -17.21 10.05 8.47
CA TRP A 199 -18.11 9.09 9.07
C TRP A 199 -19.59 9.48 8.88
N ASN A 200 -20.38 8.52 8.43
CA ASN A 200 -21.82 8.60 8.34
C ASN A 200 -22.43 7.79 9.49
N LEU A 201 -23.00 8.47 10.47
CA LEU A 201 -23.65 7.84 11.61
C LEU A 201 -25.10 7.56 11.27
N ILE A 202 -25.53 6.31 11.34
CA ILE A 202 -26.87 5.86 10.99
C ILE A 202 -27.44 5.10 12.17
N GLU A 203 -28.65 5.45 12.60
CA GLU A 203 -29.38 4.72 13.63
C GLU A 203 -29.75 3.32 13.13
N GLY A 204 -29.29 2.28 13.85
CA GLY A 204 -29.44 0.88 13.46
C GLY A 204 -30.74 0.22 13.97
N ALA A 205 -31.57 0.93 14.77
CA ALA A 205 -32.76 0.36 15.37
C ALA A 205 -33.88 0.10 14.36
N ASP A 206 -34.10 1.05 13.44
CA ASP A 206 -35.07 0.96 12.37
C ASP A 206 -34.41 0.41 11.10
N GLU A 207 -34.92 -0.72 10.62
CA GLU A 207 -34.33 -1.43 9.47
C GLU A 207 -34.50 -0.63 8.18
N ASP A 208 -35.71 -0.17 7.91
CA ASP A 208 -36.04 0.55 6.68
C ASP A 208 -35.26 1.88 6.59
N TYR A 209 -35.22 2.62 7.68
CA TYR A 209 -34.42 3.85 7.77
C TYR A 209 -32.94 3.59 7.53
N ARG A 210 -32.40 2.58 8.19
CA ARG A 210 -30.96 2.21 8.10
C ARG A 210 -30.57 1.88 6.68
N GLU A 211 -31.37 1.07 5.98
CA GLU A 211 -31.10 0.63 4.62
C GLU A 211 -31.14 1.78 3.62
N VAL A 212 -32.20 2.63 3.68
CA VAL A 212 -32.33 3.80 2.82
C VAL A 212 -31.17 4.78 3.05
N ARG A 213 -30.84 5.09 4.31
CA ARG A 213 -29.74 6.02 4.59
C ARG A 213 -28.38 5.50 4.14
N ALA A 214 -28.11 4.21 4.31
CA ALA A 214 -26.89 3.59 3.81
C ALA A 214 -26.83 3.65 2.27
N GLY A 215 -27.95 3.39 1.60
CA GLY A 215 -28.05 3.50 0.15
C GLY A 215 -27.81 4.92 -0.36
N GLU A 216 -28.43 5.92 0.25
CA GLU A 216 -28.20 7.34 -0.08
C GLU A 216 -26.73 7.73 0.08
N VAL A 217 -26.08 7.32 1.18
CA VAL A 217 -24.66 7.60 1.40
C VAL A 217 -23.78 6.99 0.29
N VAL A 218 -24.02 5.74 -0.09
CA VAL A 218 -23.24 5.07 -1.13
C VAL A 218 -23.48 5.72 -2.50
N ARG A 219 -24.73 6.03 -2.84
CA ARG A 219 -25.10 6.75 -4.07
C ARG A 219 -24.39 8.11 -4.14
N ASP A 220 -24.51 8.91 -3.11
CA ASP A 220 -23.97 10.27 -3.08
C ASP A 220 -22.45 10.28 -3.21
N GLU A 221 -21.77 9.32 -2.58
CA GLU A 221 -20.31 9.18 -2.71
C GLU A 221 -19.88 8.71 -4.11
N MET A 222 -20.66 7.86 -4.79
CA MET A 222 -20.42 7.52 -6.21
C MET A 222 -20.59 8.75 -7.09
N LEU A 223 -21.65 9.52 -6.92
CA LEU A 223 -21.90 10.74 -7.69
C LEU A 223 -20.80 11.78 -7.49
N LEU A 224 -20.33 11.99 -6.25
CA LEU A 224 -19.19 12.84 -5.94
C LEU A 224 -17.90 12.35 -6.60
N GLY A 225 -17.72 11.04 -6.68
CA GLY A 225 -16.59 10.40 -7.39
C GLY A 225 -16.62 10.68 -8.89
N LEU A 226 -17.77 10.55 -9.51
CA LEU A 226 -17.99 10.84 -10.94
C LEU A 226 -17.71 12.32 -11.25
N GLU A 227 -18.25 13.24 -10.44
CA GLU A 227 -18.02 14.67 -10.60
C GLU A 227 -16.52 15.05 -10.51
N ARG A 228 -15.82 14.51 -9.52
CA ARG A 228 -14.37 14.77 -9.34
C ARG A 228 -13.54 14.21 -10.49
N ALA A 229 -13.85 13.02 -10.96
CA ALA A 229 -13.11 12.37 -12.03
C ALA A 229 -13.29 13.09 -13.40
N GLN A 230 -14.38 13.81 -13.60
CA GLN A 230 -14.60 14.67 -14.76
C GLN A 230 -13.78 15.97 -14.71
N LYS A 231 -13.53 16.50 -13.50
CA LYS A 231 -12.78 17.75 -13.26
C LYS A 231 -11.26 17.59 -13.28
N THR A 232 -10.73 16.39 -13.57
CA THR A 232 -9.29 16.13 -13.53
C THR A 232 -8.57 16.97 -14.60
N ALA A 233 -7.80 17.95 -14.15
CA ALA A 233 -7.16 18.99 -14.94
C ALA A 233 -6.04 18.45 -15.84
N GLN A 234 -5.81 19.16 -16.96
CA GLN A 234 -4.66 18.96 -17.84
C GLN A 234 -3.35 19.02 -17.03
N VAL A 235 -2.56 17.96 -17.14
CA VAL A 235 -1.23 17.86 -16.53
C VAL A 235 -0.29 18.86 -17.23
N ARG A 236 0.16 19.88 -16.51
CA ARG A 236 1.24 20.76 -16.96
C ARG A 236 2.57 20.20 -16.47
N ALA A 237 3.53 20.02 -17.37
CA ALA A 237 4.90 19.66 -17.02
C ALA A 237 5.45 20.65 -15.98
N SER A 238 5.95 20.15 -14.87
CA SER A 238 6.53 20.96 -13.81
C SER A 238 8.02 21.13 -14.08
N LYS A 239 8.52 22.37 -14.03
CA LYS A 239 9.98 22.62 -14.03
C LYS A 239 10.59 21.95 -12.80
N VAL A 240 11.59 21.11 -13.04
CA VAL A 240 12.37 20.47 -11.97
C VAL A 240 13.17 21.58 -11.26
N ALA A 241 12.98 21.72 -9.96
CA ALA A 241 13.77 22.65 -9.17
C ALA A 241 15.26 22.25 -9.22
N LYS A 242 16.17 23.24 -9.17
CA LYS A 242 17.61 22.95 -9.02
C LYS A 242 17.83 22.33 -7.63
N VAL A 243 18.16 21.06 -7.60
CA VAL A 243 18.48 20.31 -6.38
C VAL A 243 19.99 20.08 -6.33
N ALA A 244 20.56 20.00 -5.14
CA ALA A 244 21.98 19.67 -4.98
C ALA A 244 22.29 18.32 -5.68
N PRO A 245 23.43 18.22 -6.38
CA PRO A 245 23.81 16.97 -7.03
C PRO A 245 23.97 15.85 -5.99
N LEU A 246 23.68 14.63 -6.41
CA LEU A 246 23.91 13.44 -5.60
C LEU A 246 25.34 13.38 -5.10
N PRO A 247 25.57 12.93 -3.85
CA PRO A 247 26.91 12.69 -3.36
C PRO A 247 27.61 11.66 -4.27
N ARG A 248 28.91 11.85 -4.51
CA ARG A 248 29.76 10.90 -5.24
C ARG A 248 30.79 10.32 -4.28
N PRO A 249 30.41 9.32 -3.46
CA PRO A 249 31.37 8.68 -2.58
C PRO A 249 32.48 8.04 -3.40
N ARG A 250 33.68 7.99 -2.86
CA ARG A 250 34.80 7.26 -3.49
C ARG A 250 34.83 5.86 -2.93
N ILE A 251 34.84 4.87 -3.80
CA ILE A 251 35.09 3.47 -3.45
C ILE A 251 36.43 3.05 -4.05
N PRO A 252 37.22 2.23 -3.34
CA PRO A 252 38.48 1.72 -3.86
C PRO A 252 38.27 0.95 -5.15
N LYS A 253 39.20 1.08 -6.11
CA LYS A 253 39.26 0.19 -7.25
C LYS A 253 39.92 -1.11 -6.79
N VAL A 254 39.42 -2.22 -7.30
CA VAL A 254 39.92 -3.55 -7.01
C VAL A 254 40.58 -4.17 -8.27
N THR A 255 41.63 -4.92 -8.10
CA THR A 255 42.22 -5.76 -9.16
C THR A 255 41.31 -6.96 -9.48
N ASP A 256 41.63 -7.69 -10.54
CA ASP A 256 40.80 -8.82 -10.95
C ASP A 256 40.87 -9.96 -9.93
N ASP A 257 42.07 -10.25 -9.41
CA ASP A 257 42.30 -11.30 -8.40
C ASP A 257 41.64 -10.94 -7.07
N GLU A 258 41.79 -9.69 -6.57
CA GLU A 258 41.13 -9.22 -5.38
C GLU A 258 39.59 -9.24 -5.50
N TYR A 259 39.08 -9.05 -6.73
CA TYR A 259 37.62 -9.07 -6.95
C TYR A 259 37.01 -10.45 -6.73
N ASP A 260 37.66 -11.51 -7.24
CA ASP A 260 37.09 -12.85 -7.17
C ASP A 260 37.11 -13.39 -5.74
N ASP A 261 38.23 -13.20 -5.02
CA ASP A 261 38.38 -13.59 -3.60
C ASP A 261 37.37 -12.86 -2.70
N GLU A 262 37.26 -11.54 -2.86
CA GLU A 262 36.36 -10.73 -2.03
C GLU A 262 34.89 -10.98 -2.37
N LEU A 263 34.58 -11.26 -3.65
CA LEU A 263 33.23 -11.64 -4.08
C LEU A 263 32.78 -12.94 -3.40
N GLU A 264 33.65 -13.98 -3.41
CA GLU A 264 33.34 -15.25 -2.75
C GLU A 264 33.13 -15.07 -1.25
N ARG A 265 34.02 -14.32 -0.60
CA ARG A 265 33.92 -14.01 0.84
C ARG A 265 32.61 -13.30 1.20
N LEU A 266 32.21 -12.27 0.44
CA LEU A 266 31.01 -11.52 0.69
C LEU A 266 29.74 -12.34 0.36
N GLN A 267 29.75 -13.16 -0.66
CA GLN A 267 28.66 -14.07 -0.99
C GLN A 267 28.48 -15.12 0.11
N ALA A 268 29.56 -15.70 0.62
CA ALA A 268 29.52 -16.64 1.75
C ALA A 268 28.94 -15.96 3.00
N ARG A 269 29.37 -14.72 3.30
CA ARG A 269 28.83 -13.94 4.42
C ARG A 269 27.32 -13.69 4.27
N LEU A 270 26.87 -13.27 3.10
CA LEU A 270 25.43 -13.05 2.80
C LEU A 270 24.63 -14.34 2.96
N ALA A 271 25.14 -15.45 2.43
CA ALA A 271 24.53 -16.77 2.55
C ALA A 271 24.36 -17.20 4.01
N LEU A 272 25.37 -16.97 4.85
CA LEU A 272 25.31 -17.28 6.29
C LEU A 272 24.29 -16.40 7.01
N LEU A 273 24.25 -15.10 6.72
CA LEU A 273 23.33 -14.15 7.37
C LEU A 273 21.87 -14.51 7.11
N THR A 274 21.53 -14.82 5.85
CA THR A 274 20.14 -15.13 5.46
C THR A 274 19.67 -16.53 5.90
N ARG A 275 20.61 -17.42 6.27
CA ARG A 275 20.30 -18.76 6.82
C ARG A 275 20.25 -18.82 8.35
N ARG A 276 20.60 -17.75 9.06
CA ARG A 276 20.50 -17.70 10.52
C ARG A 276 19.04 -17.89 10.97
N ALA A 277 18.84 -18.63 12.04
CA ALA A 277 17.49 -18.82 12.62
C ALA A 277 16.79 -17.48 12.97
N LYS A 278 17.57 -16.46 13.39
CA LYS A 278 17.06 -15.12 13.66
C LYS A 278 16.46 -14.46 12.41
N PHE A 279 17.02 -14.68 11.20
CA PHE A 279 16.51 -14.10 9.96
C PHE A 279 15.07 -14.54 9.64
N ARG A 280 14.64 -15.71 10.09
CA ARG A 280 13.26 -16.18 9.88
C ARG A 280 12.18 -15.27 10.50
N LYS A 281 12.56 -14.44 11.47
CA LYS A 281 11.66 -13.46 12.11
C LYS A 281 11.66 -12.12 11.39
N TYR A 282 12.55 -11.95 10.42
CA TYR A 282 12.71 -10.76 9.61
C TYR A 282 12.45 -11.11 8.14
N GLY A 283 12.27 -10.10 7.30
CA GLY A 283 12.34 -10.25 5.85
C GLY A 283 13.27 -9.19 5.29
N LEU A 284 13.55 -9.26 3.99
CA LEU A 284 14.46 -8.32 3.32
C LEU A 284 13.83 -7.78 2.04
N VAL A 285 13.80 -6.46 1.92
CA VAL A 285 13.34 -5.75 0.73
C VAL A 285 14.49 -4.93 0.17
N LEU A 286 14.92 -5.23 -1.05
CA LEU A 286 15.98 -4.52 -1.75
C LEU A 286 15.37 -3.69 -2.89
N ALA A 287 15.66 -2.39 -2.90
CA ALA A 287 15.27 -1.50 -4.00
C ALA A 287 16.53 -1.06 -4.77
N PHE A 288 16.61 -1.42 -6.05
CA PHE A 288 17.68 -1.03 -6.95
C PHE A 288 17.19 0.03 -7.92
N GLU A 289 17.77 1.24 -7.80
CA GLU A 289 17.54 2.35 -8.71
C GLU A 289 18.84 2.83 -9.34
N GLY A 290 18.76 3.58 -10.39
CA GLY A 290 19.91 4.12 -11.11
C GLY A 290 19.67 4.25 -12.59
N MET A 291 20.56 4.98 -13.26
CA MET A 291 20.47 5.23 -14.69
C MET A 291 20.54 3.94 -15.50
N ASP A 292 20.07 4.01 -16.75
CA ASP A 292 20.20 2.89 -17.68
C ASP A 292 21.69 2.56 -17.87
N ALA A 293 22.00 1.28 -18.03
CA ALA A 293 23.36 0.73 -18.07
C ALA A 293 24.21 0.95 -16.79
N ALA A 294 23.64 1.41 -15.66
CA ALA A 294 24.41 1.56 -14.41
C ALA A 294 24.91 0.22 -13.82
N GLY A 295 24.30 -0.91 -14.17
CA GLY A 295 24.78 -2.22 -13.73
C GLY A 295 23.89 -2.92 -12.71
N LYS A 296 22.65 -2.45 -12.49
CA LYS A 296 21.65 -3.02 -11.55
C LYS A 296 21.55 -4.55 -11.66
N GLY A 297 21.17 -5.07 -12.81
CA GLY A 297 21.00 -6.51 -13.01
C GLY A 297 22.29 -7.32 -12.79
N GLY A 298 23.47 -6.71 -12.99
CA GLY A 298 24.75 -7.33 -12.67
C GLY A 298 25.01 -7.45 -11.17
N ALA A 299 24.60 -6.47 -10.37
CA ALA A 299 24.67 -6.50 -8.91
C ALA A 299 23.65 -7.52 -8.35
N ILE A 300 22.39 -7.44 -8.82
CA ILE A 300 21.32 -8.37 -8.42
C ILE A 300 21.76 -9.82 -8.62
N ARG A 301 22.37 -10.14 -9.78
CA ARG A 301 22.88 -11.51 -10.06
C ARG A 301 23.92 -11.97 -9.07
N ARG A 302 24.81 -11.09 -8.56
CA ARG A 302 25.82 -11.47 -7.55
C ARG A 302 25.18 -11.72 -6.19
N ILE A 303 24.12 -10.98 -5.86
CA ILE A 303 23.34 -11.20 -4.65
C ILE A 303 22.59 -12.54 -4.76
N THR A 304 21.84 -12.77 -5.83
CA THR A 304 21.03 -13.98 -5.98
C THR A 304 21.87 -15.26 -6.04
N HIS A 305 23.12 -15.17 -6.51
CA HIS A 305 24.05 -16.31 -6.50
C HIS A 305 24.37 -16.80 -5.08
N ALA A 306 24.29 -15.93 -4.06
CA ALA A 306 24.54 -16.27 -2.66
C ALA A 306 23.30 -16.77 -1.92
N LEU A 307 22.10 -16.59 -2.48
CA LEU A 307 20.84 -16.87 -1.83
C LEU A 307 20.25 -18.24 -2.21
N ASP A 308 19.45 -18.82 -1.34
CA ASP A 308 18.63 -19.97 -1.68
C ASP A 308 17.48 -19.53 -2.62
N ALA A 309 17.34 -20.19 -3.76
CA ALA A 309 16.34 -19.84 -4.78
C ALA A 309 14.88 -19.90 -4.26
N ARG A 310 14.62 -20.65 -3.19
CA ARG A 310 13.30 -20.73 -2.54
C ARG A 310 13.00 -19.55 -1.63
N GLN A 311 14.02 -18.79 -1.25
CA GLN A 311 13.93 -17.72 -0.24
C GLN A 311 13.78 -16.33 -0.87
N TYR A 312 14.02 -16.17 -2.16
CA TYR A 312 13.95 -14.86 -2.79
C TYR A 312 13.11 -14.84 -4.06
N GLN A 313 12.62 -13.66 -4.38
CA GLN A 313 12.09 -13.33 -5.70
C GLN A 313 12.74 -12.05 -6.23
N VAL A 314 12.97 -12.00 -7.54
CA VAL A 314 13.37 -10.77 -8.24
C VAL A 314 12.11 -10.21 -8.91
N VAL A 315 11.78 -8.97 -8.58
CA VAL A 315 10.62 -8.26 -9.10
C VAL A 315 11.09 -7.23 -10.13
N PRO A 316 10.97 -7.52 -11.44
CA PRO A 316 11.28 -6.55 -12.48
C PRO A 316 10.14 -5.53 -12.59
N VAL A 317 10.45 -4.24 -12.37
CA VAL A 317 9.47 -3.17 -12.44
C VAL A 317 9.58 -2.43 -13.77
N SER A 318 8.54 -2.56 -14.58
CA SER A 318 8.37 -1.87 -15.86
C SER A 318 7.18 -0.92 -15.82
N ALA A 319 6.77 -0.39 -16.99
CA ALA A 319 5.53 0.35 -17.11
C ALA A 319 4.34 -0.48 -16.56
N PRO A 320 3.39 0.13 -15.83
CA PRO A 320 2.30 -0.62 -15.23
C PRO A 320 1.42 -1.29 -16.28
N THR A 321 1.00 -2.52 -16.00
CA THR A 321 0.04 -3.27 -16.83
C THR A 321 -1.34 -2.61 -16.82
N ALA A 322 -2.25 -3.09 -17.65
CA ALA A 322 -3.65 -2.62 -17.65
C ALA A 322 -4.32 -2.88 -16.28
N GLU A 323 -4.05 -4.04 -15.68
CA GLU A 323 -4.53 -4.37 -14.34
C GLU A 323 -3.96 -3.39 -13.30
N GLU A 324 -2.64 -3.21 -13.25
CA GLU A 324 -1.98 -2.33 -12.29
C GLU A 324 -2.45 -0.87 -12.38
N ARG A 325 -2.78 -0.40 -13.59
CA ARG A 325 -3.39 0.93 -13.79
C ARG A 325 -4.81 1.06 -13.24
N SER A 326 -5.47 -0.05 -12.97
CA SER A 326 -6.82 -0.07 -12.37
C SER A 326 -6.80 0.03 -10.85
N TYR A 327 -5.64 0.26 -10.24
CA TYR A 327 -5.47 0.38 -8.80
C TYR A 327 -4.59 1.60 -8.45
N PRO A 328 -4.60 2.06 -7.18
CA PRO A 328 -3.61 3.01 -6.66
C PRO A 328 -2.18 2.56 -6.94
N TYR A 329 -1.26 3.51 -7.20
CA TYR A 329 0.05 3.15 -7.73
C TYR A 329 0.90 2.24 -6.83
N LEU A 330 0.78 2.35 -5.49
CA LEU A 330 1.52 1.49 -4.55
C LEU A 330 0.95 0.06 -4.49
N TRP A 331 -0.26 -0.19 -4.97
CA TRP A 331 -0.90 -1.51 -4.93
C TRP A 331 -0.03 -2.61 -5.54
N ARG A 332 0.59 -2.35 -6.69
CA ARG A 332 1.45 -3.31 -7.39
C ARG A 332 2.67 -3.72 -6.56
N PHE A 333 3.21 -2.82 -5.74
CA PHE A 333 4.36 -3.09 -4.89
C PHE A 333 3.97 -3.83 -3.62
N TRP A 334 2.82 -3.52 -3.06
CA TRP A 334 2.26 -4.28 -1.94
C TRP A 334 2.04 -5.75 -2.29
N ARG A 335 1.71 -6.07 -3.53
CA ARG A 335 1.53 -7.45 -4.00
C ARG A 335 2.80 -8.29 -3.87
N ASP A 336 3.95 -7.68 -4.07
CA ASP A 336 5.26 -8.34 -4.11
C ASP A 336 6.08 -8.13 -2.81
N VAL A 337 5.47 -7.63 -1.74
CA VAL A 337 6.10 -7.58 -0.40
C VAL A 337 6.31 -9.01 0.10
N PRO A 338 7.52 -9.35 0.56
CA PRO A 338 7.81 -10.70 1.02
C PRO A 338 7.24 -10.97 2.42
N ALA A 339 6.92 -12.23 2.70
CA ALA A 339 6.70 -12.71 4.04
C ALA A 339 7.99 -12.67 4.87
N ARG A 340 7.89 -12.75 6.19
CA ARG A 340 9.06 -12.96 7.05
C ARG A 340 9.84 -14.20 6.61
N GLY A 341 11.15 -14.16 6.74
CA GLY A 341 12.05 -15.21 6.26
C GLY A 341 12.34 -15.17 4.77
N HIS A 342 11.68 -14.28 4.00
CA HIS A 342 11.84 -14.18 2.55
C HIS A 342 12.43 -12.82 2.11
N ILE A 343 12.85 -12.78 0.85
CA ILE A 343 13.57 -11.65 0.26
C ILE A 343 12.90 -11.23 -1.05
N ALA A 344 12.56 -9.95 -1.18
CA ALA A 344 12.15 -9.36 -2.44
C ALA A 344 13.21 -8.39 -2.96
N ILE A 345 13.63 -8.56 -4.21
CA ILE A 345 14.64 -7.74 -4.89
C ILE A 345 13.97 -7.02 -6.04
N PHE A 346 13.70 -5.73 -5.88
CA PHE A 346 13.09 -4.90 -6.90
C PHE A 346 14.16 -4.32 -7.85
N ASP A 347 14.16 -4.75 -9.14
CA ASP A 347 14.91 -4.11 -10.21
C ASP A 347 14.07 -2.96 -10.77
N ARG A 348 14.38 -1.74 -10.36
CA ARG A 348 13.51 -0.56 -10.24
C ARG A 348 12.43 -0.80 -9.18
N SER A 349 11.74 0.27 -8.76
CA SER A 349 10.85 0.16 -7.60
C SER A 349 9.72 1.20 -7.62
N TRP A 350 9.05 1.38 -6.50
CA TRP A 350 8.07 2.44 -6.25
C TRP A 350 8.63 3.85 -6.46
N TYR A 351 9.93 4.00 -6.52
CA TYR A 351 10.58 5.27 -6.82
C TYR A 351 10.42 5.72 -8.28
N GLY A 352 9.96 4.85 -9.17
CA GLY A 352 9.58 5.19 -10.54
C GLY A 352 8.65 6.40 -10.63
N ARG A 353 7.73 6.58 -9.67
CA ARG A 353 6.80 7.71 -9.56
C ARG A 353 7.51 9.07 -9.49
N VAL A 354 8.59 9.14 -8.72
CA VAL A 354 9.38 10.38 -8.52
C VAL A 354 10.59 10.48 -9.45
N LEU A 355 10.87 9.43 -10.21
CA LEU A 355 11.94 9.34 -11.22
C LEU A 355 11.35 9.39 -12.65
N VAL A 356 11.18 8.24 -13.28
CA VAL A 356 10.78 8.14 -14.69
C VAL A 356 9.42 8.76 -14.95
N GLU A 357 8.43 8.52 -14.10
CA GLU A 357 7.09 9.06 -14.32
C GLU A 357 7.05 10.59 -14.17
N ARG A 358 7.83 11.15 -13.23
CA ARG A 358 8.02 12.59 -13.07
C ARG A 358 8.76 13.19 -14.25
N VAL A 359 9.92 12.63 -14.61
CA VAL A 359 10.83 13.20 -15.63
C VAL A 359 10.21 13.13 -17.03
N ARG A 360 9.49 12.05 -17.33
CA ARG A 360 8.79 11.84 -18.59
C ARG A 360 7.39 12.48 -18.63
N GLY A 361 6.91 13.04 -17.51
CA GLY A 361 5.58 13.65 -17.43
C GLY A 361 4.42 12.64 -17.40
N PHE A 362 4.67 11.40 -17.02
CA PHE A 362 3.63 10.36 -16.90
C PHE A 362 2.81 10.52 -15.61
N ALA A 363 3.38 11.14 -14.57
CA ALA A 363 2.68 11.48 -13.34
C ALA A 363 2.42 12.98 -13.24
N ALA A 364 1.22 13.35 -12.78
CA ALA A 364 0.88 14.75 -12.53
C ALA A 364 1.77 15.34 -11.41
N PRO A 365 2.03 16.67 -11.42
CA PRO A 365 2.82 17.31 -10.37
C PRO A 365 2.27 17.08 -8.95
N ALA A 366 0.98 17.01 -8.76
CA ALA A 366 0.37 16.69 -7.48
C ALA A 366 0.72 15.26 -7.03
N ASP A 367 0.71 14.30 -7.96
CA ASP A 367 0.93 12.89 -7.67
C ASP A 367 2.38 12.60 -7.28
N TRP A 368 3.36 13.02 -8.08
CA TRP A 368 4.74 12.75 -7.72
C TRP A 368 5.25 13.56 -6.52
N ARG A 369 4.63 14.74 -6.20
CA ARG A 369 5.00 15.48 -5.01
C ARG A 369 4.55 14.82 -3.72
N ARG A 370 3.33 14.27 -3.69
CA ARG A 370 2.84 13.53 -2.53
C ARG A 370 3.51 12.16 -2.39
N ALA A 371 3.96 11.57 -3.50
CA ALA A 371 4.57 10.25 -3.51
C ALA A 371 5.80 10.12 -2.61
N TYR A 372 6.54 11.19 -2.33
CA TYR A 372 7.65 11.14 -1.38
C TYR A 372 7.20 10.74 0.03
N ASP A 373 6.10 11.32 0.51
CA ASP A 373 5.55 11.02 1.83
C ASP A 373 4.88 9.64 1.83
N GLU A 374 4.19 9.27 0.75
CA GLU A 374 3.57 7.95 0.56
C GLU A 374 4.60 6.83 0.51
N ILE A 375 5.74 7.04 -0.14
CA ILE A 375 6.87 6.12 -0.18
C ILE A 375 7.47 5.94 1.22
N CYS A 376 7.71 7.03 1.94
CA CYS A 376 8.21 6.95 3.31
C CYS A 376 7.24 6.21 4.24
N GLU A 377 5.93 6.38 4.03
CA GLU A 377 4.91 5.64 4.75
C GLU A 377 4.95 4.15 4.42
N PHE A 378 5.01 3.79 3.13
CA PHE A 378 5.12 2.41 2.68
C PHE A 378 6.36 1.73 3.29
N GLU A 379 7.53 2.35 3.22
CA GLU A 379 8.76 1.80 3.79
C GLU A 379 8.69 1.70 5.32
N ARG A 380 8.00 2.63 5.98
CA ARG A 380 7.79 2.54 7.43
C ARG A 380 6.92 1.35 7.81
N GLU A 381 5.87 1.06 7.05
CA GLU A 381 5.03 -0.13 7.27
C GLU A 381 5.83 -1.43 7.13
N LEU A 382 6.77 -1.49 6.18
CA LEU A 382 7.68 -2.62 6.03
C LEU A 382 8.58 -2.77 7.26
N LEU A 383 9.21 -1.68 7.70
CA LEU A 383 10.11 -1.65 8.85
C LEU A 383 9.41 -1.98 10.17
N GLU A 384 8.17 -1.49 10.38
CA GLU A 384 7.38 -1.77 11.57
C GLU A 384 6.96 -3.25 11.68
N HIS A 385 7.09 -3.99 10.57
CA HIS A 385 6.85 -5.44 10.50
C HIS A 385 8.14 -6.26 10.46
N ASP A 386 9.24 -5.71 10.94
CA ASP A 386 10.55 -6.39 10.97
C ASP A 386 11.10 -6.74 9.56
N LEU A 387 10.68 -6.05 8.50
CA LEU A 387 11.32 -6.15 7.20
C LEU A 387 12.52 -5.20 7.14
N ILE A 388 13.68 -5.72 6.81
CA ILE A 388 14.89 -4.92 6.58
C ILE A 388 14.79 -4.32 5.18
N VAL A 389 14.93 -2.99 5.07
CA VAL A 389 14.86 -2.28 3.78
C VAL A 389 16.23 -1.72 3.42
N ALA A 390 16.80 -2.13 2.28
CA ALA A 390 18.03 -1.58 1.75
C ALA A 390 17.82 -1.00 0.34
N LYS A 391 18.26 0.24 0.14
CA LYS A 391 18.03 1.02 -1.09
C LYS A 391 19.36 1.41 -1.72
N PHE A 392 19.54 1.06 -3.01
CA PHE A 392 20.74 1.34 -3.75
C PHE A 392 20.46 2.21 -4.97
N TRP A 393 21.15 3.36 -5.03
CA TRP A 393 21.21 4.17 -6.23
C TRP A 393 22.55 3.97 -6.92
N LEU A 394 22.54 3.34 -8.09
CA LEU A 394 23.75 3.12 -8.88
C LEU A 394 24.03 4.34 -9.76
N GLN A 395 25.06 5.09 -9.38
CA GLN A 395 25.47 6.32 -10.03
C GLN A 395 26.52 6.04 -11.09
N VAL A 396 26.15 6.12 -12.36
CA VAL A 396 27.07 6.02 -13.50
C VAL A 396 27.28 7.40 -14.13
N SER A 397 28.48 7.71 -14.55
CA SER A 397 28.77 8.95 -15.27
C SER A 397 28.16 8.95 -16.68
N LYS A 398 27.86 10.13 -17.21
CA LYS A 398 27.31 10.28 -18.56
C LYS A 398 28.23 9.73 -19.64
N ALA A 399 29.55 9.84 -19.43
CA ALA A 399 30.57 9.29 -20.34
C ALA A 399 30.59 7.76 -20.32
N GLU A 400 30.62 7.17 -19.12
CA GLU A 400 30.63 5.72 -18.94
C GLU A 400 29.31 5.08 -19.42
N GLN A 401 28.17 5.72 -19.19
CA GLN A 401 26.89 5.27 -19.73
C GLN A 401 26.92 5.17 -21.26
N LEU A 402 27.47 6.20 -21.94
CA LEU A 402 27.61 6.19 -23.40
C LEU A 402 28.51 5.06 -23.89
N ARG A 403 29.66 4.87 -23.23
CA ARG A 403 30.58 3.78 -23.54
C ARG A 403 29.89 2.44 -23.46
N ARG A 404 29.12 2.22 -22.39
CA ARG A 404 28.36 0.97 -22.17
C ARG A 404 27.23 0.75 -23.18
N PHE A 405 26.58 1.80 -23.64
CA PHE A 405 25.56 1.68 -24.70
C PHE A 405 26.20 1.23 -26.00
N LYS A 406 27.31 1.86 -26.43
CA LYS A 406 28.05 1.46 -27.64
C LYS A 406 28.54 0.02 -27.56
N GLU A 407 29.15 -0.39 -26.44
CA GLU A 407 29.57 -1.78 -26.23
C GLU A 407 28.43 -2.80 -26.32
N ARG A 408 27.23 -2.43 -25.90
CA ARG A 408 26.05 -3.31 -26.01
C ARG A 408 25.54 -3.41 -27.42
N ASP A 409 25.53 -2.31 -28.16
CA ASP A 409 25.10 -2.30 -29.57
C ASP A 409 26.01 -3.15 -30.46
N GLU A 410 27.32 -3.18 -30.16
CA GLU A 410 28.33 -3.96 -30.87
C GLU A 410 28.29 -5.46 -30.52
N ASP A 411 27.88 -5.81 -29.28
CA ASP A 411 27.82 -7.18 -28.79
C ASP A 411 26.51 -7.88 -29.19
N LYS A 412 26.59 -8.85 -30.11
CA LYS A 412 25.42 -9.60 -30.59
C LYS A 412 24.58 -10.24 -29.48
N LEU A 413 25.23 -10.64 -28.36
CA LEU A 413 24.54 -11.25 -27.21
C LEU A 413 23.98 -10.24 -26.21
N LYS A 414 24.28 -8.94 -26.37
CA LYS A 414 23.81 -7.88 -25.48
C LYS A 414 22.98 -6.82 -26.17
N ARG A 415 22.89 -6.85 -27.51
CA ARG A 415 22.11 -5.90 -28.30
C ARG A 415 20.64 -5.81 -27.88
N PHE A 416 20.04 -6.93 -27.48
CA PHE A 416 18.66 -6.96 -26.95
C PHE A 416 18.46 -6.21 -25.63
N LYS A 417 19.54 -5.75 -24.98
CA LYS A 417 19.52 -4.97 -23.73
C LYS A 417 19.55 -3.46 -23.95
N VAL A 418 19.55 -3.01 -25.19
CA VAL A 418 19.50 -1.60 -25.55
C VAL A 418 18.22 -1.37 -26.35
N ASP A 419 17.39 -0.53 -25.83
CA ASP A 419 16.11 -0.19 -26.42
C ASP A 419 16.15 1.30 -26.85
N PRO A 420 15.37 1.71 -27.85
CA PRO A 420 15.25 3.12 -28.21
C PRO A 420 14.91 4.06 -27.04
N GLU A 421 14.22 3.54 -26.02
CA GLU A 421 13.93 4.32 -24.81
C GLU A 421 15.19 4.64 -23.98
N ASP A 422 16.19 3.75 -23.97
CA ASP A 422 17.46 4.00 -23.27
C ASP A 422 18.18 5.23 -23.83
N TRP A 423 18.19 5.37 -25.17
CA TRP A 423 18.77 6.53 -25.85
C TRP A 423 17.94 7.80 -25.59
N ALA A 424 16.62 7.71 -25.60
CA ALA A 424 15.73 8.82 -25.25
C ALA A 424 15.94 9.27 -23.79
N ASN A 425 16.06 8.33 -22.84
CA ASN A 425 16.33 8.62 -21.44
C ASN A 425 17.68 9.31 -21.23
N ARG A 426 18.68 8.96 -22.05
CA ARG A 426 20.00 9.63 -21.99
C ARG A 426 19.93 11.12 -22.30
N THR A 427 19.03 11.59 -23.15
CA THR A 427 18.84 13.02 -23.40
C THR A 427 18.36 13.76 -22.14
N LEU A 428 17.69 13.06 -21.25
CA LEU A 428 17.14 13.57 -19.99
C LEU A 428 18.05 13.29 -18.78
N TYR A 429 19.33 12.90 -19.00
CA TYR A 429 20.27 12.51 -17.95
C TYR A 429 20.31 13.53 -16.79
N ASP A 430 20.43 14.81 -17.10
CA ASP A 430 20.55 15.86 -16.09
C ASP A 430 19.24 16.05 -15.29
N ALA A 431 18.09 15.88 -15.94
CA ALA A 431 16.79 15.88 -15.27
C ALA A 431 16.62 14.68 -14.34
N TYR A 432 17.08 13.51 -14.75
CA TYR A 432 17.10 12.33 -13.88
C TYR A 432 18.03 12.50 -12.68
N GLN A 433 19.20 13.11 -12.87
CA GLN A 433 20.12 13.40 -11.77
C GLN A 433 19.50 14.34 -10.74
N ALA A 434 18.81 15.39 -11.19
CA ALA A 434 18.11 16.32 -10.31
C ALA A 434 16.95 15.61 -9.57
N ALA A 435 16.17 14.80 -10.27
CA ALA A 435 15.08 14.03 -9.66
C ALA A 435 15.61 13.02 -8.62
N ALA A 436 16.71 12.33 -8.91
CA ALA A 436 17.35 11.40 -8.00
C ALA A 436 17.95 12.12 -6.76
N GLY A 437 18.54 13.31 -6.94
CA GLY A 437 19.01 14.11 -5.82
C GLY A 437 17.88 14.49 -4.87
N GLU A 438 16.73 14.94 -5.38
CA GLU A 438 15.55 15.24 -4.56
C GLU A 438 14.99 13.98 -3.92
N MET A 439 14.92 12.89 -4.65
CA MET A 439 14.47 11.58 -4.13
C MET A 439 15.31 11.16 -2.93
N VAL A 440 16.61 11.11 -3.07
CA VAL A 440 17.52 10.75 -1.96
C VAL A 440 17.35 11.71 -0.79
N MET A 441 17.32 13.00 -1.02
CA MET A 441 17.15 14.00 0.03
C MET A 441 15.85 13.83 0.82
N ARG A 442 14.73 13.56 0.14
CA ARG A 442 13.40 13.53 0.76
C ARG A 442 13.02 12.17 1.36
N THR A 443 13.67 11.09 0.93
CA THR A 443 13.31 9.73 1.34
C THR A 443 14.45 8.98 2.04
N ASN A 444 15.56 9.66 2.39
CA ASN A 444 16.66 9.08 3.14
C ASN A 444 16.35 9.07 4.65
N THR A 445 15.56 8.11 5.09
CA THR A 445 15.19 7.98 6.50
C THR A 445 16.29 7.28 7.31
N ARG A 446 16.28 7.44 8.64
CA ARG A 446 17.29 6.81 9.52
C ARG A 446 17.31 5.28 9.40
N GLN A 447 16.13 4.66 9.21
CA GLN A 447 15.96 3.21 9.20
C GLN A 447 16.02 2.61 7.80
N ALA A 448 15.72 3.40 6.75
CA ALA A 448 15.83 2.99 5.34
C ALA A 448 16.68 4.03 4.60
N ARG A 449 18.00 3.89 4.70
CA ARG A 449 18.95 4.81 4.07
C ARG A 449 19.16 4.49 2.59
N TRP A 450 19.43 5.53 1.82
CA TRP A 450 19.94 5.39 0.47
C TRP A 450 21.44 5.18 0.48
N HIS A 451 21.88 4.14 -0.21
CA HIS A 451 23.30 3.89 -0.51
C HIS A 451 23.56 4.31 -1.95
N VAL A 452 24.22 5.46 -2.10
CA VAL A 452 24.63 5.97 -3.42
C VAL A 452 25.95 5.29 -3.79
N VAL A 453 25.92 4.44 -4.83
CA VAL A 453 27.04 3.60 -5.25
C VAL A 453 27.66 4.15 -6.54
N PRO A 454 28.92 4.60 -6.53
CA PRO A 454 29.65 4.92 -7.76
C PRO A 454 29.77 3.66 -8.61
N ALA A 455 29.22 3.71 -9.84
CA ALA A 455 29.05 2.51 -10.66
C ALA A 455 29.85 2.57 -11.98
N ASP A 456 30.80 3.50 -12.11
CA ASP A 456 31.69 3.55 -13.28
C ASP A 456 32.61 2.33 -13.32
N ASP A 457 33.11 1.87 -12.19
CA ASP A 457 33.73 0.56 -12.07
C ASP A 457 32.72 -0.48 -11.59
N LYS A 458 32.44 -1.49 -12.43
CA LYS A 458 31.44 -2.52 -12.15
C LYS A 458 31.85 -3.47 -11.05
N LYS A 459 33.14 -3.79 -10.91
CA LYS A 459 33.69 -4.76 -9.94
C LYS A 459 33.59 -4.13 -8.53
N SER A 460 34.20 -2.98 -8.36
CA SER A 460 34.14 -2.24 -7.09
C SER A 460 32.71 -1.94 -6.63
N ALA A 461 31.82 -1.55 -7.54
CA ALA A 461 30.42 -1.29 -7.23
C ALA A 461 29.70 -2.54 -6.69
N ARG A 462 29.93 -3.72 -7.28
CA ARG A 462 29.32 -5.00 -6.84
C ARG A 462 29.79 -5.42 -5.46
N LEU A 463 31.08 -5.32 -5.17
CA LEU A 463 31.60 -5.63 -3.85
C LEU A 463 31.06 -4.66 -2.80
N HIS A 464 31.05 -3.37 -3.10
CA HIS A 464 30.51 -2.36 -2.20
C HIS A 464 29.01 -2.60 -1.87
N ILE A 465 28.21 -2.98 -2.88
CA ILE A 465 26.79 -3.33 -2.68
C ILE A 465 26.66 -4.56 -1.77
N LEU A 466 27.42 -5.63 -2.01
CA LEU A 466 27.37 -6.84 -1.19
C LEU A 466 27.80 -6.58 0.24
N GLN A 467 28.89 -5.83 0.43
CA GLN A 467 29.37 -5.45 1.77
C GLN A 467 28.31 -4.64 2.52
N THR A 468 27.81 -3.57 1.90
CA THR A 468 26.76 -2.72 2.49
C THR A 468 25.50 -3.51 2.84
N LEU A 469 25.11 -4.45 1.97
CA LEU A 469 23.97 -5.31 2.21
C LEU A 469 24.19 -6.21 3.44
N CYS A 470 25.34 -6.86 3.55
CA CYS A 470 25.69 -7.66 4.73
C CYS A 470 25.63 -6.82 6.02
N GLU A 471 26.22 -5.64 6.00
CA GLU A 471 26.21 -4.72 7.15
C GLU A 471 24.80 -4.28 7.52
N THR A 472 23.95 -3.99 6.52
CA THR A 472 22.53 -3.59 6.74
C THR A 472 21.73 -4.74 7.37
N ILE A 473 21.94 -5.98 6.90
CA ILE A 473 21.30 -7.17 7.48
C ILE A 473 21.77 -7.37 8.93
N GLU A 474 23.05 -7.28 9.20
CA GLU A 474 23.59 -7.43 10.55
C GLU A 474 23.03 -6.39 11.52
N GLN A 475 22.95 -5.13 11.09
CA GLN A 475 22.33 -4.05 11.88
C GLN A 475 20.85 -4.33 12.13
N GLY A 476 20.09 -4.73 11.11
CA GLY A 476 18.68 -5.08 11.26
C GLY A 476 18.46 -6.28 12.18
N LEU A 477 19.35 -7.27 12.14
CA LEU A 477 19.28 -8.43 13.02
C LEU A 477 19.77 -8.14 14.46
N SER A 478 20.45 -7.04 14.71
CA SER A 478 20.98 -6.70 16.04
C SER A 478 20.00 -5.91 16.89
N GLY A 479 19.01 -5.26 16.28
CA GLY A 479 17.91 -4.57 16.96
C GLY A 479 16.81 -5.53 17.28
#